data_8e5a3999dd764a5a5345437cd754bf1e
#
_entry.id   8e5a3999dd764a5a5345437cd754bf1e
#
_cell.length_a   1.000
_cell.length_b   1.000
_cell.length_c   1.000
_cell.angle_alpha   90.00
_cell.angle_beta   90.00
_cell.angle_gamma   90.00
#
_symmetry.space_group_name_H-M   'P 1'
#
loop_
_entity.id
_entity.type
_entity.pdbx_description
1 polymer ?
#
loop_
_entity_poly.entity_id
_entity_poly.type
_entity_poly.pdbx_seq_one_letter_code
_entity_poly.pdbx_strand_id
1 'polypeptide(L)'
;VTALPRLGKYSDRGRRPELAAKIVKLQARQARHAALLKQLEDSGETQISRTDPDARALRKGGQQLVGYNVQNSVDSKHRLIAHYDVTNAGNDTQQLAPQALAVKEVLGVEAMIVVVDAGYLLS
;
A
#
# COMPACT_ATOMS: atom_id res chain seq x y z
N VAL A 1 -67.80 -13.77 6.81
CA VAL A 1 -66.71 -14.43 6.07
C VAL A 1 -65.75 -13.33 5.63
N THR A 2 -64.62 -13.18 6.28
CA THR A 2 -63.62 -12.18 5.97
C THR A 2 -62.73 -12.77 4.90
N ALA A 3 -62.80 -12.22 3.64
CA ALA A 3 -61.91 -12.62 2.56
C ALA A 3 -60.51 -12.15 2.86
N LEU A 4 -59.54 -13.08 2.89
CA LEU A 4 -58.13 -12.77 2.98
C LEU A 4 -57.70 -11.94 1.77
N PRO A 5 -56.90 -10.87 1.95
CA PRO A 5 -56.38 -10.10 0.84
C PRO A 5 -55.57 -11.04 -0.08
N ARG A 6 -55.87 -11.05 -1.35
CA ARG A 6 -55.07 -11.73 -2.38
C ARG A 6 -53.68 -11.10 -2.34
N LEU A 7 -52.71 -11.85 -1.83
CA LEU A 7 -51.32 -11.53 -2.00
C LEU A 7 -51.06 -11.39 -3.49
N GLY A 8 -50.86 -10.17 -3.94
CA GLY A 8 -50.53 -9.86 -5.32
C GLY A 8 -49.37 -10.77 -5.74
N LYS A 9 -49.53 -11.38 -6.91
CA LYS A 9 -48.47 -12.16 -7.56
C LYS A 9 -47.30 -11.21 -7.80
N TYR A 10 -46.40 -11.13 -6.82
CA TYR A 10 -45.13 -10.43 -6.96
C TYR A 10 -44.40 -11.15 -8.10
N SER A 11 -44.24 -10.46 -9.23
CA SER A 11 -43.54 -10.97 -10.39
C SER A 11 -42.10 -11.24 -10.10
N ASP A 12 -41.80 -12.44 -9.60
CA ASP A 12 -40.48 -12.92 -9.24
C ASP A 12 -39.60 -13.22 -10.47
N ARG A 13 -40.17 -13.11 -11.67
CA ARG A 13 -39.52 -13.48 -12.93
C ARG A 13 -38.34 -12.52 -13.31
N GLY A 14 -38.40 -11.24 -12.91
CA GLY A 14 -37.37 -10.26 -13.22
C GLY A 14 -36.19 -10.27 -12.25
N ARG A 15 -36.40 -10.70 -10.99
CA ARG A 15 -35.37 -10.69 -9.94
C ARG A 15 -34.39 -11.86 -10.00
N ARG A 16 -34.83 -13.01 -10.51
CA ARG A 16 -33.99 -14.22 -10.58
C ARG A 16 -32.73 -14.05 -11.43
N PRO A 17 -32.78 -13.50 -12.65
CA PRO A 17 -31.56 -13.28 -13.43
C PRO A 17 -30.64 -12.25 -12.81
N GLU A 18 -31.15 -11.18 -12.16
CA GLU A 18 -30.35 -10.20 -11.45
C GLU A 18 -29.65 -10.78 -10.22
N LEU A 19 -30.36 -11.64 -9.47
CA LEU A 19 -29.78 -12.35 -8.32
C LEU A 19 -28.73 -13.34 -8.78
N ALA A 20 -28.95 -14.08 -9.85
CA ALA A 20 -27.96 -15.00 -10.42
C ALA A 20 -26.70 -14.24 -10.86
N ALA A 21 -26.84 -13.10 -11.53
CA ALA A 21 -25.73 -12.26 -11.93
C ALA A 21 -24.95 -11.70 -10.70
N LYS A 22 -25.65 -11.31 -9.63
CA LYS A 22 -25.02 -10.88 -8.38
C LYS A 22 -24.25 -12.01 -7.70
N ILE A 23 -24.80 -13.22 -7.67
CA ILE A 23 -24.13 -14.41 -7.11
C ILE A 23 -22.82 -14.68 -7.86
N VAL A 24 -22.86 -14.70 -9.20
CA VAL A 24 -21.66 -14.90 -10.01
C VAL A 24 -20.58 -13.84 -9.73
N LYS A 25 -20.97 -12.56 -9.60
CA LYS A 25 -20.04 -11.48 -9.25
C LYS A 25 -19.43 -11.66 -7.85
N LEU A 26 -20.24 -12.10 -6.88
CA LEU A 26 -19.78 -12.34 -5.52
C LEU A 26 -18.84 -13.54 -5.46
N GLN A 27 -19.13 -14.62 -6.17
CA GLN A 27 -18.25 -15.78 -6.27
C GLN A 27 -16.89 -15.44 -6.91
N ALA A 28 -16.92 -14.67 -8.01
CA ALA A 28 -15.70 -14.19 -8.66
C ALA A 28 -14.88 -13.27 -7.72
N ARG A 29 -15.55 -12.41 -6.95
CA ARG A 29 -14.91 -11.58 -5.94
C ARG A 29 -14.29 -12.42 -4.81
N GLN A 30 -15.02 -13.41 -4.32
CA GLN A 30 -14.53 -14.32 -3.28
C GLN A 30 -13.29 -15.09 -3.74
N ALA A 31 -13.29 -15.65 -4.96
CA ALA A 31 -12.15 -16.34 -5.54
C ALA A 31 -10.92 -15.42 -5.65
N ARG A 32 -11.13 -14.16 -6.06
CA ARG A 32 -10.06 -13.17 -6.13
C ARG A 32 -9.47 -12.84 -4.76
N HIS A 33 -10.33 -12.69 -3.74
CA HIS A 33 -9.87 -12.44 -2.37
C HIS A 33 -9.10 -13.65 -1.80
N ALA A 34 -9.54 -14.87 -2.09
CA ALA A 34 -8.83 -16.08 -1.66
C ALA A 34 -7.44 -16.18 -2.31
N ALA A 35 -7.31 -15.83 -3.59
CA ALA A 35 -6.02 -15.78 -4.27
C ALA A 35 -5.08 -14.73 -3.68
N LEU A 36 -5.59 -13.54 -3.34
CA LEU A 36 -4.82 -12.48 -2.69
C LEU A 36 -4.37 -12.87 -1.27
N LEU A 37 -5.24 -13.53 -0.50
CA LEU A 37 -4.88 -14.05 0.84
C LEU A 37 -3.74 -15.07 0.72
N LYS A 38 -3.85 -16.02 -0.19
CA LYS A 38 -2.79 -17.00 -0.42
C LYS A 38 -1.47 -16.32 -0.81
N GLN A 39 -1.51 -15.35 -1.71
CA GLN A 39 -0.33 -14.58 -2.10
C GLN A 39 0.30 -13.85 -0.91
N LEU A 40 -0.53 -13.29 -0.02
CA LEU A 40 -0.08 -12.61 1.18
C LEU A 40 0.58 -13.57 2.18
N GLU A 41 -0.02 -14.75 2.37
CA GLU A 41 0.53 -15.82 3.22
C GLU A 41 1.86 -16.33 2.66
N ASP A 42 1.94 -16.59 1.35
CA ASP A 42 3.14 -17.10 0.68
C ASP A 42 4.30 -16.08 0.71
N SER A 43 4.00 -14.78 0.67
CA SER A 43 5.01 -13.71 0.73
C SER A 43 5.48 -13.38 2.16
N GLY A 44 4.75 -13.78 3.19
CA GLY A 44 4.99 -13.40 4.58
C GLY A 44 4.74 -11.92 4.90
N GLU A 45 4.16 -11.18 3.97
CA GLU A 45 3.83 -9.78 4.12
C GLU A 45 2.51 -9.58 4.87
N THR A 46 2.35 -8.41 5.51
CA THR A 46 1.12 -8.07 6.26
C THR A 46 0.10 -7.29 5.43
N GLN A 47 0.49 -6.85 4.25
CA GLN A 47 -0.35 -6.04 3.36
C GLN A 47 0.03 -6.27 1.90
N ILE A 48 -0.95 -6.12 1.02
CA ILE A 48 -0.77 -6.16 -0.42
C ILE A 48 -1.63 -5.09 -1.09
N SER A 49 -1.04 -4.33 -2.00
CA SER A 49 -1.78 -3.41 -2.85
C SER A 49 -2.30 -4.16 -4.07
N ARG A 50 -3.55 -3.90 -4.44
CA ARG A 50 -4.18 -4.55 -5.59
C ARG A 50 -3.75 -3.97 -6.93
N THR A 51 -3.25 -2.75 -6.92
CA THR A 51 -2.84 -2.01 -8.12
C THR A 51 -1.35 -2.18 -8.36
N ASP A 52 -0.56 -2.13 -7.29
CA ASP A 52 0.88 -2.26 -7.31
C ASP A 52 1.30 -3.09 -6.08
N PRO A 53 1.64 -4.38 -6.26
CA PRO A 53 1.95 -5.30 -5.16
C PRO A 53 3.12 -4.86 -4.27
N ASP A 54 4.04 -4.08 -4.81
CA ASP A 54 5.23 -3.61 -4.09
C ASP A 54 4.98 -2.34 -3.27
N ALA A 55 3.92 -1.58 -3.61
CA ALA A 55 3.54 -0.40 -2.86
C ALA A 55 3.03 -0.77 -1.47
N ARG A 56 3.32 0.07 -0.48
CA ARG A 56 2.91 -0.11 0.92
C ARG A 56 2.09 1.07 1.42
N ALA A 57 1.31 0.82 2.47
CA ALA A 57 0.59 1.86 3.16
C ALA A 57 1.56 2.70 4.00
N LEU A 58 1.65 3.98 3.68
CA LEU A 58 2.47 4.99 4.36
C LEU A 58 1.56 5.89 5.19
N ARG A 59 2.03 6.32 6.36
CA ARG A 59 1.33 7.29 7.21
C ARG A 59 2.07 8.63 7.16
N LYS A 60 1.34 9.69 6.81
CA LYS A 60 1.87 11.06 6.85
C LYS A 60 0.78 12.02 7.33
N GLY A 61 1.06 12.74 8.41
CA GLY A 61 0.14 13.77 8.93
C GLY A 61 -1.26 13.23 9.29
N GLY A 62 -1.37 12.00 9.81
CA GLY A 62 -2.65 11.36 10.13
C GLY A 62 -3.38 10.76 8.92
N GLN A 63 -2.88 10.92 7.72
CA GLN A 63 -3.40 10.30 6.51
C GLN A 63 -2.67 9.01 6.18
N GLN A 64 -3.39 8.06 5.58
CA GLN A 64 -2.82 6.83 5.05
C GLN A 64 -2.83 6.90 3.52
N LEU A 65 -1.66 6.74 2.93
CA LEU A 65 -1.44 6.77 1.49
C LEU A 65 -0.80 5.44 1.08
N VAL A 66 -1.07 5.00 -0.15
CA VAL A 66 -0.39 3.82 -0.73
C VAL A 66 0.65 4.32 -1.72
N GLY A 67 1.89 3.90 -1.56
CA GLY A 67 3.00 4.35 -2.41
C GLY A 67 4.35 3.88 -1.93
N TYR A 68 5.35 4.68 -2.25
CA TYR A 68 6.75 4.46 -1.91
C TYR A 68 7.30 5.60 -1.07
N ASN A 69 8.32 5.30 -0.30
CA ASN A 69 9.10 6.26 0.45
C ASN A 69 10.34 6.63 -0.37
N VAL A 70 10.45 7.91 -0.74
CA VAL A 70 11.57 8.43 -1.53
C VAL A 70 12.56 9.10 -0.58
N GLN A 71 13.77 8.59 -0.54
CA GLN A 71 14.88 9.11 0.25
C GLN A 71 15.79 9.96 -0.64
N ASN A 72 16.03 11.20 -0.26
CA ASN A 72 16.91 12.11 -0.98
C ASN A 72 18.03 12.60 -0.07
N SER A 73 19.27 12.50 -0.53
CA SER A 73 20.44 13.06 0.12
C SER A 73 20.94 14.25 -0.68
N VAL A 74 21.04 15.41 -0.04
CA VAL A 74 21.37 16.69 -0.69
C VAL A 74 22.70 17.20 -0.15
N ASP A 75 23.62 17.56 -1.04
CA ASP A 75 24.85 18.26 -0.69
C ASP A 75 24.53 19.68 -0.17
N SER A 76 25.04 20.01 1.01
CA SER A 76 24.76 21.29 1.66
C SER A 76 25.39 22.48 0.96
N LYS A 77 26.51 22.28 0.25
CA LYS A 77 27.27 23.34 -0.42
C LYS A 77 26.60 23.77 -1.74
N HIS A 78 26.27 22.81 -2.58
CA HIS A 78 25.76 23.08 -3.93
C HIS A 78 24.24 22.90 -4.04
N ARG A 79 23.60 22.37 -3.01
CA ARG A 79 22.15 22.09 -2.98
C ARG A 79 21.70 21.10 -4.08
N LEU A 80 22.60 20.21 -4.49
CA LEU A 80 22.33 19.16 -5.47
C LEU A 80 22.00 17.84 -4.78
N ILE A 81 21.13 17.05 -5.41
CA ILE A 81 20.85 15.69 -4.94
C ILE A 81 22.10 14.84 -5.25
N ALA A 82 22.80 14.40 -4.20
CA ALA A 82 23.94 13.53 -4.30
C ALA A 82 23.55 12.07 -4.49
N HIS A 83 22.45 11.66 -3.87
CA HIS A 83 21.92 10.30 -3.97
C HIS A 83 20.42 10.31 -3.71
N TYR A 84 19.69 9.41 -4.36
CA TYR A 84 18.29 9.13 -4.05
C TYR A 84 18.05 7.62 -4.04
N ASP A 85 17.07 7.21 -3.26
CA ASP A 85 16.59 5.83 -3.22
C ASP A 85 15.07 5.80 -3.10
N VAL A 86 14.47 4.73 -3.57
CA VAL A 86 13.03 4.50 -3.50
C VAL A 86 12.79 3.18 -2.79
N THR A 87 12.18 3.25 -1.61
CA THR A 87 11.89 2.09 -0.78
C THR A 87 10.39 1.98 -0.50
N ASN A 88 9.92 0.81 -0.19
CA ASN A 88 8.56 0.59 0.31
C ASN A 88 8.49 0.52 1.85
N ALA A 89 9.58 0.86 2.55
CA ALA A 89 9.60 0.96 4.00
C ALA A 89 8.63 2.03 4.50
N GLY A 90 7.79 1.67 5.47
CA GLY A 90 6.76 2.56 6.01
C GLY A 90 7.28 3.70 6.90
N ASN A 91 8.57 3.65 7.27
CA ASN A 91 9.24 4.66 8.10
C ASN A 91 10.71 4.81 7.71
N ASP A 92 11.36 5.85 8.23
CA ASP A 92 12.73 6.23 7.90
C ASP A 92 13.79 5.66 8.86
N THR A 93 13.39 4.95 9.92
CA THR A 93 14.27 4.55 11.02
C THR A 93 15.46 3.68 10.60
N GLN A 94 15.35 2.93 9.52
CA GLN A 94 16.42 2.07 9.01
C GLN A 94 17.05 2.62 7.72
N GLN A 95 16.64 3.80 7.25
CA GLN A 95 17.07 4.34 5.96
C GLN A 95 18.36 5.18 6.06
N LEU A 96 18.72 5.67 7.25
CA LEU A 96 19.87 6.56 7.43
C LEU A 96 21.20 5.91 7.03
N ALA A 97 21.48 4.73 7.53
CA ALA A 97 22.77 4.08 7.29
C ALA A 97 22.98 3.71 5.81
N PRO A 98 22.04 3.08 5.10
CA PRO A 98 22.17 2.82 3.66
C PRO A 98 22.38 4.10 2.84
N GLN A 99 21.62 5.16 3.13
CA GLN A 99 21.72 6.45 2.45
C GLN A 99 23.08 7.11 2.68
N ALA A 100 23.54 7.13 3.91
CA ALA A 100 24.83 7.72 4.25
C ALA A 100 25.99 6.98 3.57
N LEU A 101 25.96 5.65 3.52
CA LEU A 101 26.97 4.84 2.86
C LEU A 101 26.97 5.09 1.34
N ALA A 102 25.81 5.12 0.72
CA ALA A 102 25.68 5.39 -0.71
C ALA A 102 26.21 6.79 -1.09
N VAL A 103 25.86 7.82 -0.30
CA VAL A 103 26.38 9.18 -0.51
C VAL A 103 27.89 9.24 -0.35
N LYS A 104 28.43 8.57 0.67
CA LYS A 104 29.88 8.50 0.90
C LYS A 104 30.62 7.90 -0.31
N GLU A 105 30.07 6.85 -0.88
CA GLU A 105 30.61 6.21 -2.07
C GLU A 105 30.54 7.14 -3.30
N VAL A 106 29.37 7.74 -3.57
CA VAL A 106 29.16 8.66 -4.69
C VAL A 106 30.08 9.87 -4.64
N LEU A 107 30.27 10.44 -3.44
CA LEU A 107 31.13 11.62 -3.24
C LEU A 107 32.63 11.27 -3.12
N GLY A 108 32.98 9.99 -2.95
CA GLY A 108 34.36 9.56 -2.82
C GLY A 108 35.07 10.10 -1.56
N VAL A 109 34.33 10.31 -0.47
CA VAL A 109 34.87 10.91 0.77
C VAL A 109 35.01 9.87 1.87
N GLU A 110 36.06 10.01 2.69
CA GLU A 110 36.28 9.09 3.83
C GLU A 110 35.38 9.41 5.02
N ALA A 111 35.06 10.68 5.23
CA ALA A 111 34.23 11.15 6.33
C ALA A 111 33.28 12.26 5.86
N MET A 112 32.09 12.31 6.44
CA MET A 112 31.10 13.37 6.20
C MET A 112 30.22 13.57 7.43
N ILE A 113 29.63 14.75 7.54
CA ILE A 113 28.59 15.05 8.53
C ILE A 113 27.23 14.89 7.85
N VAL A 114 26.36 14.11 8.44
CA VAL A 114 24.99 13.90 7.95
C VAL A 114 24.02 14.58 8.92
N VAL A 115 23.13 15.40 8.39
CA VAL A 115 22.04 16.04 9.13
C VAL A 115 20.73 15.45 8.65
N VAL A 116 19.93 14.95 9.58
CA VAL A 116 18.63 14.32 9.32
C VAL A 116 17.58 14.87 10.27
N ASP A 117 16.33 14.69 9.94
CA ASP A 117 15.24 14.99 10.87
C ASP A 117 15.04 13.86 11.90
N ALA A 118 14.17 14.11 12.89
CA ALA A 118 13.91 13.15 13.97
C ALA A 118 13.24 11.85 13.49
N GLY A 119 12.68 11.80 12.28
CA GLY A 119 12.07 10.62 11.71
C GLY A 119 13.03 9.46 11.44
N TYR A 120 14.33 9.75 11.35
CA TYR A 120 15.40 8.76 11.20
C TYR A 120 15.90 8.17 12.51
N LEU A 121 15.52 8.73 13.64
CA LEU A 121 15.92 8.26 14.95
C LEU A 121 14.92 7.22 15.46
N LEU A 122 15.44 6.16 16.06
CA LEU A 122 14.62 5.21 16.81
C LEU A 122 14.09 5.92 18.05
N SER A 123 12.78 5.96 18.21
CA SER A 123 12.11 6.40 19.42
C SER A 123 12.03 5.27 20.44
#